data_eac9e3658bda7d5450d3a93763c29f4e
#
_entry.id   eac9e3658bda7d5450d3a93763c29f4e
#
_cell.length_a   1.000
_cell.length_b   1.000
_cell.length_c   1.000
_cell.angle_alpha   90.00
_cell.angle_beta   90.00
_cell.angle_gamma   90.00
#
_symmetry.space_group_name_H-M   'P 1'
#
loop_
_entity.id
_entity.type
_entity.pdbx_description
1 polymer ?
#
loop_
_entity_poly.entity_id
_entity_poly.type
_entity_poly.pdbx_seq_one_letter_code
_entity_poly.pdbx_strand_id
1 'polypeptide(L)'
;MIELTTEELKQRFSDNIFGRISETADELGLECYVVGGYVRDIFLQRPSKDIDVVVVGSGIAMAEALARRLGRGAHLSVFKNFGTAQLKYHGTEVEFVGARKESYTHDSRKPVVEDGSLEDDQNRRDFTINALAVCLNRQRYGELVDPFGGMEDMREKTIRTPLDPDITFSDDPLRMMRCIRFATQLNFYIDDDTFESLCRNKERISLSLIHI
;
A
#
# COMPACT_ATOMS: atom_id res chain seq x y z
N MET A 1 -5.42 16.63 -9.50
CA MET A 1 -4.17 16.18 -8.85
C MET A 1 -3.34 17.41 -8.51
N ILE A 2 -2.64 17.41 -7.38
CA ILE A 2 -1.65 18.43 -7.00
C ILE A 2 -0.24 17.85 -7.11
N GLU A 3 0.73 18.69 -7.42
CA GLU A 3 2.14 18.36 -7.28
C GLU A 3 2.61 18.88 -5.94
N LEU A 4 3.39 18.06 -5.23
CA LEU A 4 3.94 18.40 -3.92
C LEU A 4 5.44 18.19 -3.93
N THR A 5 6.15 19.17 -3.42
CA THR A 5 7.58 19.04 -3.10
C THR A 5 7.76 18.13 -1.88
N THR A 6 8.96 17.61 -1.68
CA THR A 6 9.29 16.83 -0.48
C THR A 6 8.96 17.60 0.80
N GLU A 7 9.16 18.93 0.83
CA GLU A 7 8.90 19.74 2.00
C GLU A 7 7.38 19.88 2.28
N GLU A 8 6.57 20.01 1.24
CA GLU A 8 5.11 20.01 1.36
C GLU A 8 4.58 18.63 1.78
N LEU A 9 5.18 17.53 1.29
CA LEU A 9 4.87 16.18 1.78
C LEU A 9 5.21 16.03 3.26
N LYS A 10 6.36 16.50 3.73
CA LYS A 10 6.68 16.51 5.17
C LYS A 10 5.63 17.21 6.00
N GLN A 11 5.08 18.32 5.52
CA GLN A 11 4.00 19.03 6.21
C GLN A 11 2.71 18.19 6.28
N ARG A 12 2.39 17.40 5.24
CA ARG A 12 1.24 16.49 5.24
C ARG A 12 1.37 15.37 6.27
N PHE A 13 2.61 14.97 6.58
CA PHE A 13 2.94 13.97 7.58
C PHE A 13 3.41 14.57 8.91
N SER A 14 3.04 15.85 9.20
CA SER A 14 3.44 16.53 10.45
C SER A 14 2.63 16.11 11.68
N ASP A 15 1.54 15.35 11.51
CA ASP A 15 0.77 14.82 12.61
C ASP A 15 1.62 14.00 13.59
N ASN A 16 1.34 14.14 14.87
CA ASN A 16 2.11 13.51 15.94
C ASN A 16 2.29 12.00 15.75
N ILE A 17 1.29 11.32 15.18
CA ILE A 17 1.39 9.85 14.96
C ILE A 17 2.53 9.50 14.00
N PHE A 18 2.70 10.22 12.89
CA PHE A 18 3.77 9.97 11.93
C PHE A 18 5.15 10.26 12.50
N GLY A 19 5.28 11.32 13.30
CA GLY A 19 6.52 11.61 14.03
C GLY A 19 6.87 10.49 15.02
N ARG A 20 5.88 9.94 15.73
CA ARG A 20 6.09 8.81 16.64
C ARG A 20 6.44 7.51 15.91
N ILE A 21 5.85 7.27 14.75
CA ILE A 21 6.20 6.16 13.86
C ILE A 21 7.66 6.31 13.43
N SER A 22 8.06 7.48 12.93
CA SER A 22 9.43 7.78 12.51
C SER A 22 10.45 7.50 13.60
N GLU A 23 10.26 8.07 14.79
CA GLU A 23 11.14 7.87 15.94
C GLU A 23 11.26 6.39 16.34
N THR A 24 10.13 5.67 16.32
CA THR A 24 10.12 4.23 16.69
C THR A 24 10.82 3.39 15.63
N ALA A 25 10.60 3.66 14.35
CA ALA A 25 11.24 2.97 13.25
C ALA A 25 12.77 3.15 13.28
N ASP A 26 13.24 4.40 13.49
CA ASP A 26 14.66 4.72 13.58
C ASP A 26 15.32 4.04 14.79
N GLU A 27 14.66 4.01 15.95
CA GLU A 27 15.15 3.30 17.14
C GLU A 27 15.29 1.78 16.94
N LEU A 28 14.38 1.20 16.15
CA LEU A 28 14.41 -0.22 15.82
C LEU A 28 15.35 -0.55 14.63
N GLY A 29 15.86 0.47 13.94
CA GLY A 29 16.65 0.30 12.72
C GLY A 29 15.85 -0.29 11.56
N LEU A 30 14.54 0.00 11.49
CA LEU A 30 13.63 -0.50 10.47
C LEU A 30 13.31 0.58 9.45
N GLU A 31 13.30 0.25 8.16
CA GLU A 31 12.76 1.12 7.13
C GLU A 31 11.23 1.10 7.19
N CYS A 32 10.59 2.27 7.08
CA CYS A 32 9.17 2.45 7.30
C CYS A 32 8.57 3.44 6.29
N TYR A 33 7.44 3.07 5.70
CA TYR A 33 6.82 3.83 4.62
C TYR A 33 5.30 3.86 4.77
N VAL A 34 4.67 5.03 4.60
CA VAL A 34 3.24 5.10 4.30
C VAL A 34 3.03 4.74 2.84
N VAL A 35 2.03 3.93 2.52
CA VAL A 35 1.87 3.36 1.18
C VAL A 35 0.43 3.41 0.68
N GLY A 36 0.27 3.21 -0.62
CA GLY A 36 -1.01 2.83 -1.22
C GLY A 36 -2.03 3.96 -1.32
N GLY A 37 -3.28 3.62 -0.99
CA GLY A 37 -4.43 4.50 -1.18
C GLY A 37 -4.33 5.84 -0.44
N TYR A 38 -3.74 5.84 0.76
CA TYR A 38 -3.54 7.06 1.54
C TYR A 38 -2.61 8.05 0.81
N VAL A 39 -1.47 7.56 0.30
CA VAL A 39 -0.52 8.40 -0.45
C VAL A 39 -1.16 8.93 -1.73
N ARG A 40 -1.80 8.06 -2.53
CA ARG A 40 -2.54 8.46 -3.73
C ARG A 40 -3.55 9.57 -3.42
N ASP A 41 -4.34 9.41 -2.37
CA ASP A 41 -5.45 10.32 -2.04
C ASP A 41 -4.96 11.69 -1.55
N ILE A 42 -3.74 11.80 -0.98
CA ILE A 42 -3.08 13.08 -0.72
C ILE A 42 -2.93 13.88 -2.02
N PHE A 43 -2.38 13.27 -3.07
CA PHE A 43 -2.15 13.93 -4.36
C PHE A 43 -3.46 14.21 -5.12
N LEU A 44 -4.45 13.35 -4.96
CA LEU A 44 -5.79 13.54 -5.54
C LEU A 44 -6.69 14.47 -4.73
N GLN A 45 -6.22 14.99 -3.59
CA GLN A 45 -6.99 15.83 -2.65
C GLN A 45 -8.29 15.17 -2.20
N ARG A 46 -8.26 13.86 -1.97
CA ARG A 46 -9.39 13.07 -1.49
C ARG A 46 -9.23 12.79 0.00
N PRO A 47 -10.32 12.81 0.77
CA PRO A 47 -10.23 12.39 2.17
C PRO A 47 -9.90 10.89 2.25
N SER A 48 -8.89 10.54 3.03
CA SER A 48 -8.56 9.15 3.36
C SER A 48 -8.28 9.04 4.85
N LYS A 49 -8.73 7.94 5.45
CA LYS A 49 -8.52 7.64 6.87
C LYS A 49 -7.74 6.35 7.07
N ASP A 50 -7.66 5.51 6.04
CA ASP A 50 -7.00 4.21 6.11
C ASP A 50 -5.50 4.41 5.85
N ILE A 51 -4.72 4.41 6.93
CA ILE A 51 -3.28 4.61 6.88
C ILE A 51 -2.61 3.24 6.92
N ASP A 52 -2.01 2.85 5.79
CA ASP A 52 -1.22 1.64 5.67
C ASP A 52 0.27 1.98 5.77
N VAL A 53 0.97 1.30 6.67
CA VAL A 53 2.40 1.46 6.89
C VAL A 53 3.10 0.14 6.60
N VAL A 54 3.98 0.14 5.61
CA VAL A 54 4.89 -0.97 5.31
C VAL A 54 6.20 -0.79 6.06
N VAL A 55 6.65 -1.86 6.69
CA VAL A 55 7.90 -1.93 7.44
C VAL A 55 8.79 -2.98 6.78
N VAL A 56 10.02 -2.64 6.42
CA VAL A 56 11.01 -3.65 5.99
C VAL A 56 11.48 -4.40 7.22
N GLY A 57 10.81 -5.53 7.49
CA GLY A 57 10.90 -6.29 8.70
C GLY A 57 9.53 -6.58 9.32
N SER A 58 9.46 -6.73 10.65
CA SER A 58 8.22 -7.10 11.34
C SER A 58 7.30 -5.89 11.59
N GLY A 59 6.18 -5.80 10.85
CA GLY A 59 5.13 -4.82 11.12
C GLY A 59 4.52 -4.97 12.51
N ILE A 60 4.39 -6.21 13.01
CA ILE A 60 3.89 -6.48 14.36
C ILE A 60 4.85 -5.92 15.42
N ALA A 61 6.15 -6.18 15.30
CA ALA A 61 7.15 -5.68 16.26
C ALA A 61 7.18 -4.14 16.27
N MET A 62 7.06 -3.51 15.10
CA MET A 62 6.96 -2.06 14.96
C MET A 62 5.71 -1.52 15.69
N ALA A 63 4.54 -2.10 15.45
CA ALA A 63 3.29 -1.68 16.08
C ALA A 63 3.29 -1.87 17.60
N GLU A 64 3.88 -2.97 18.10
CA GLU A 64 4.05 -3.22 19.54
C GLU A 64 4.97 -2.20 20.20
N ALA A 65 6.10 -1.87 19.57
CA ALA A 65 7.04 -0.86 20.08
C ALA A 65 6.38 0.53 20.12
N LEU A 66 5.67 0.90 19.05
CA LEU A 66 4.93 2.15 18.97
C LEU A 66 3.83 2.21 20.04
N ALA A 67 3.05 1.14 20.24
CA ALA A 67 2.01 1.08 21.26
C ALA A 67 2.58 1.28 22.68
N ARG A 68 3.73 0.66 23.00
CA ARG A 68 4.44 0.89 24.28
C ARG A 68 4.86 2.34 24.44
N ARG A 69 5.37 2.98 23.38
CA ARG A 69 5.82 4.37 23.39
C ARG A 69 4.66 5.36 23.58
N LEU A 70 3.51 5.10 22.96
CA LEU A 70 2.31 5.93 23.08
C LEU A 70 1.60 5.76 24.43
N GLY A 71 1.75 4.61 25.06
CA GLY A 71 1.22 4.34 26.39
C GLY A 71 -0.31 4.30 26.45
N ARG A 72 -0.87 4.91 27.51
CA ARG A 72 -2.33 4.91 27.71
C ARG A 72 -3.06 5.61 26.57
N GLY A 73 -4.06 4.95 26.01
CA GLY A 73 -4.86 5.45 24.87
C GLY A 73 -4.49 4.82 23.53
N ALA A 74 -3.38 4.06 23.45
CA ALA A 74 -3.08 3.23 22.30
C ALA A 74 -3.78 1.87 22.43
N HIS A 75 -4.56 1.50 21.42
CA HIS A 75 -5.23 0.21 21.32
C HIS A 75 -4.63 -0.57 20.16
N LEU A 76 -3.92 -1.67 20.49
CA LEU A 76 -3.25 -2.53 19.53
C LEU A 76 -4.03 -3.81 19.32
N SER A 77 -4.28 -4.17 18.07
CA SER A 77 -4.81 -5.46 17.63
C SER A 77 -3.78 -6.15 16.74
N VAL A 78 -3.42 -7.40 17.04
CA VAL A 78 -2.41 -8.16 16.30
C VAL A 78 -3.05 -9.33 15.57
N PHE A 79 -2.82 -9.43 14.27
CA PHE A 79 -3.33 -10.47 13.38
C PHE A 79 -2.18 -11.37 12.91
N LYS A 80 -1.72 -12.25 13.80
CA LYS A 80 -0.53 -13.09 13.59
C LYS A 80 -0.57 -13.89 12.30
N ASN A 81 -1.74 -14.44 11.94
CA ASN A 81 -1.91 -15.25 10.73
C ASN A 81 -1.71 -14.45 9.43
N PHE A 82 -1.83 -13.12 9.49
CA PHE A 82 -1.66 -12.21 8.35
C PHE A 82 -0.35 -11.42 8.43
N GLY A 83 0.39 -11.54 9.54
CA GLY A 83 1.60 -10.75 9.76
C GLY A 83 1.34 -9.25 9.92
N THR A 84 0.11 -8.85 10.29
CA THR A 84 -0.30 -7.43 10.40
C THR A 84 -0.69 -7.06 11.82
N ALA A 85 -0.64 -5.77 12.11
CA ALA A 85 -1.13 -5.20 13.36
C ALA A 85 -1.80 -3.85 13.11
N GLN A 86 -2.90 -3.59 13.81
CA GLN A 86 -3.66 -2.35 13.74
C GLN A 86 -3.52 -1.59 15.05
N LEU A 87 -3.15 -0.33 14.97
CA LEU A 87 -3.02 0.57 16.09
C LEU A 87 -4.05 1.70 15.98
N LYS A 88 -4.86 1.87 17.02
CA LYS A 88 -5.77 3.01 17.16
C LYS A 88 -5.25 3.94 18.25
N TYR A 89 -5.12 5.23 17.92
CA TYR A 89 -4.64 6.24 18.84
C TYR A 89 -5.27 7.59 18.54
N HIS A 90 -5.98 8.19 19.52
CA HIS A 90 -6.67 9.50 19.40
C HIS A 90 -7.53 9.65 18.14
N GLY A 91 -8.25 8.61 17.75
CA GLY A 91 -9.14 8.62 16.58
C GLY A 91 -8.47 8.36 15.25
N THR A 92 -7.13 8.22 15.23
CA THR A 92 -6.36 7.77 14.06
C THR A 92 -6.16 6.26 14.15
N GLU A 93 -6.30 5.60 13.01
CA GLU A 93 -6.09 4.16 12.86
C GLU A 93 -4.99 3.92 11.83
N VAL A 94 -4.00 3.11 12.21
CA VAL A 94 -2.85 2.77 11.37
C VAL A 94 -2.69 1.26 11.32
N GLU A 95 -2.62 0.70 10.11
CA GLU A 95 -2.27 -0.71 9.91
C GLU A 95 -0.78 -0.84 9.58
N PHE A 96 -0.10 -1.76 10.27
CA PHE A 96 1.32 -2.07 10.08
C PHE A 96 1.44 -3.45 9.44
N VAL A 97 2.18 -3.50 8.33
CA VAL A 97 2.41 -4.73 7.55
C VAL A 97 3.91 -4.86 7.32
N GLY A 98 4.47 -6.06 7.47
CA GLY A 98 5.83 -6.34 7.00
C GLY A 98 5.90 -6.26 5.48
N ALA A 99 6.96 -5.65 4.93
CA ALA A 99 7.24 -5.73 3.51
C ALA A 99 7.39 -7.20 3.11
N ARG A 100 6.75 -7.61 2.02
CA ARG A 100 6.68 -9.01 1.66
C ARG A 100 6.77 -9.24 0.18
N LYS A 101 7.38 -10.38 -0.16
CA LYS A 101 7.34 -10.98 -1.47
C LYS A 101 6.23 -12.01 -1.51
N GLU A 102 5.45 -12.03 -2.56
CA GLU A 102 4.38 -12.99 -2.77
C GLU A 102 4.67 -13.85 -4.00
N SER A 103 4.45 -15.15 -3.87
CA SER A 103 4.54 -16.11 -4.97
C SER A 103 3.20 -16.84 -5.08
N TYR A 104 2.66 -16.94 -6.30
CA TYR A 104 1.35 -17.51 -6.55
C TYR A 104 1.45 -18.82 -7.35
N THR A 105 0.50 -19.72 -7.12
CA THR A 105 0.28 -20.90 -7.96
C THR A 105 -0.93 -20.67 -8.84
N HIS A 106 -0.94 -21.21 -10.06
CA HIS A 106 -1.98 -20.96 -11.05
C HIS A 106 -3.41 -21.25 -10.56
N ASP A 107 -3.58 -22.22 -9.66
CA ASP A 107 -4.90 -22.70 -9.21
C ASP A 107 -5.34 -22.10 -7.86
N SER A 108 -4.59 -21.14 -7.31
CA SER A 108 -4.89 -20.54 -6.03
C SER A 108 -4.53 -19.06 -6.02
N ARG A 109 -5.44 -18.23 -5.48
CA ARG A 109 -5.18 -16.82 -5.17
C ARG A 109 -4.49 -16.61 -3.82
N LYS A 110 -4.20 -17.68 -3.06
CA LYS A 110 -3.49 -17.59 -1.79
C LYS A 110 -1.99 -17.62 -2.06
N PRO A 111 -1.25 -16.53 -1.82
CA PRO A 111 0.19 -16.51 -2.04
C PRO A 111 0.94 -17.31 -0.97
N VAL A 112 2.11 -17.80 -1.36
CA VAL A 112 3.18 -18.06 -0.41
C VAL A 112 3.85 -16.71 -0.13
N VAL A 113 3.97 -16.37 1.15
CA VAL A 113 4.47 -15.07 1.62
C VAL A 113 5.83 -15.26 2.28
N GLU A 114 6.79 -14.45 1.86
CA GLU A 114 8.13 -14.36 2.45
C GLU A 114 8.44 -12.91 2.80
N ASP A 115 9.36 -12.68 3.74
CA ASP A 115 9.86 -11.35 4.03
C ASP A 115 10.52 -10.77 2.77
N GLY A 116 10.25 -9.50 2.49
CA GLY A 116 10.70 -8.81 1.29
C GLY A 116 11.22 -7.41 1.56
N SER A 117 11.70 -6.79 0.49
CA SER A 117 12.06 -5.37 0.43
C SER A 117 10.83 -4.49 0.15
N LEU A 118 10.98 -3.16 0.21
CA LEU A 118 9.96 -2.24 -0.27
C LEU A 118 9.63 -2.49 -1.76
N GLU A 119 10.65 -2.77 -2.57
CA GLU A 119 10.49 -3.06 -4.00
C GLU A 119 9.62 -4.32 -4.22
N ASP A 120 9.86 -5.39 -3.45
CA ASP A 120 9.02 -6.60 -3.50
C ASP A 120 7.57 -6.28 -3.14
N ASP A 121 7.34 -5.45 -2.11
CA ASP A 121 6.00 -5.03 -1.72
C ASP A 121 5.31 -4.17 -2.80
N GLN A 122 6.06 -3.27 -3.45
CA GLN A 122 5.52 -2.45 -4.53
C GLN A 122 5.22 -3.27 -5.80
N ASN A 123 6.09 -4.23 -6.16
CA ASN A 123 5.94 -5.13 -7.31
C ASN A 123 4.65 -5.97 -7.25
N ARG A 124 4.24 -6.41 -6.06
CA ARG A 124 3.03 -7.23 -5.89
C ARG A 124 1.72 -6.44 -5.87
N ARG A 125 1.76 -5.10 -5.91
CA ARG A 125 0.55 -4.27 -5.86
C ARG A 125 -0.25 -4.33 -7.14
N ASP A 126 -1.53 -3.99 -7.04
CA ASP A 126 -2.48 -4.07 -8.15
C ASP A 126 -2.22 -3.02 -9.25
N PHE A 127 -2.04 -1.73 -8.84
CA PHE A 127 -1.91 -0.62 -9.79
C PHE A 127 -0.80 0.34 -9.37
N THR A 128 -0.19 1.00 -10.35
CA THR A 128 0.89 1.98 -10.17
C THR A 128 0.51 3.08 -9.18
N ILE A 129 -0.71 3.61 -9.29
CA ILE A 129 -1.24 4.65 -8.40
C ILE A 129 -1.40 4.20 -6.94
N ASN A 130 -1.42 2.90 -6.68
CA ASN A 130 -1.47 2.30 -5.35
C ASN A 130 -0.10 1.76 -4.89
N ALA A 131 0.92 1.85 -5.74
CA ALA A 131 2.29 1.43 -5.45
C ALA A 131 3.18 2.57 -4.92
N LEU A 132 2.64 3.78 -4.79
CA LEU A 132 3.32 4.92 -4.22
C LEU A 132 3.65 4.69 -2.73
N ALA A 133 4.83 5.11 -2.32
CA ALA A 133 5.27 5.07 -0.94
C ALA A 133 5.91 6.40 -0.52
N VAL A 134 5.74 6.80 0.74
CA VAL A 134 6.42 7.95 1.33
C VAL A 134 7.22 7.49 2.54
N CYS A 135 8.54 7.76 2.53
CA CYS A 135 9.44 7.37 3.60
C CYS A 135 9.15 8.12 4.90
N LEU A 136 9.09 7.39 6.02
CA LEU A 136 8.92 7.96 7.35
C LEU A 136 10.20 7.99 8.18
N ASN A 137 11.29 7.35 7.75
CA ASN A 137 12.57 7.42 8.45
C ASN A 137 13.14 8.84 8.39
N ARG A 138 13.72 9.30 9.50
CA ARG A 138 14.18 10.69 9.68
C ARG A 138 15.08 11.20 8.57
N GLN A 139 16.01 10.37 8.08
CA GLN A 139 16.97 10.78 7.05
C GLN A 139 16.31 11.06 5.69
N ARG A 140 15.23 10.38 5.37
CA ARG A 140 14.50 10.45 4.09
C ARG A 140 13.02 10.83 4.28
N TYR A 141 12.68 11.45 5.40
CA TYR A 141 11.30 11.77 5.77
C TYR A 141 10.61 12.62 4.70
N GLY A 142 9.43 12.17 4.25
CA GLY A 142 8.66 12.82 3.20
C GLY A 142 9.15 12.56 1.78
N GLU A 143 10.19 11.72 1.58
CA GLU A 143 10.65 11.32 0.25
C GLU A 143 9.62 10.37 -0.40
N LEU A 144 9.16 10.74 -1.59
CA LEU A 144 8.28 9.92 -2.40
C LEU A 144 9.08 8.86 -3.16
N VAL A 145 8.62 7.61 -3.09
CA VAL A 145 9.14 6.47 -3.83
C VAL A 145 8.08 6.02 -4.83
N ASP A 146 8.35 6.24 -6.12
CA ASP A 146 7.45 5.94 -7.23
C ASP A 146 8.21 5.24 -8.36
N PRO A 147 8.50 3.94 -8.23
CA PRO A 147 9.30 3.21 -9.23
C PRO A 147 8.55 2.92 -10.54
N PHE A 148 7.22 3.05 -10.55
CA PHE A 148 6.37 2.66 -11.68
C PHE A 148 5.69 3.83 -12.41
N GLY A 149 5.99 5.07 -12.01
CA GLY A 149 5.37 6.23 -12.63
C GLY A 149 3.90 6.44 -12.25
N GLY A 150 3.51 6.02 -11.04
CA GLY A 150 2.13 6.19 -10.55
C GLY A 150 1.69 7.64 -10.47
N MET A 151 2.62 8.59 -10.27
CA MET A 151 2.35 10.02 -10.33
C MET A 151 1.95 10.46 -11.75
N GLU A 152 2.62 9.94 -12.77
CA GLU A 152 2.27 10.23 -14.18
C GLU A 152 0.93 9.62 -14.53
N ASP A 153 0.69 8.34 -14.17
CA ASP A 153 -0.60 7.70 -14.39
C ASP A 153 -1.75 8.44 -13.70
N MET A 154 -1.54 9.03 -12.53
CA MET A 154 -2.54 9.91 -11.89
C MET A 154 -2.76 11.21 -12.67
N ARG A 155 -1.71 11.79 -13.27
CA ARG A 155 -1.81 13.00 -14.11
C ARG A 155 -2.61 12.71 -15.37
N GLU A 156 -2.34 11.57 -16.01
CA GLU A 156 -3.03 11.07 -17.20
C GLU A 156 -4.39 10.43 -16.90
N LYS A 157 -4.75 10.30 -15.62
CA LYS A 157 -5.97 9.62 -15.15
C LYS A 157 -6.06 8.19 -15.65
N THR A 158 -5.00 7.43 -15.52
CA THR A 158 -4.86 6.07 -16.04
C THR A 158 -4.74 5.06 -14.92
N ILE A 159 -5.39 3.91 -15.07
CA ILE A 159 -5.23 2.72 -14.23
C ILE A 159 -4.35 1.73 -14.98
N ARG A 160 -3.15 1.51 -14.47
CA ARG A 160 -2.12 0.63 -15.04
C ARG A 160 -1.56 -0.29 -13.96
N THR A 161 -1.21 -1.52 -14.32
CA THR A 161 -0.52 -2.45 -13.40
C THR A 161 0.97 -2.10 -13.31
N PRO A 162 1.63 -2.30 -12.13
CA PRO A 162 3.07 -2.06 -11.98
C PRO A 162 3.92 -2.95 -12.90
N LEU A 163 3.53 -4.21 -13.03
CA LEU A 163 4.18 -5.23 -13.84
C LEU A 163 3.23 -5.71 -14.93
N ASP A 164 3.61 -6.80 -15.60
CA ASP A 164 2.80 -7.44 -16.63
C ASP A 164 1.35 -7.68 -16.11
N PRO A 165 0.33 -7.11 -16.79
CA PRO A 165 -1.05 -7.24 -16.36
C PRO A 165 -1.57 -8.69 -16.39
N ASP A 166 -1.07 -9.55 -17.31
CA ASP A 166 -1.47 -10.95 -17.35
C ASP A 166 -1.01 -11.70 -16.10
N ILE A 167 0.20 -11.42 -15.61
CA ILE A 167 0.70 -11.95 -14.34
C ILE A 167 -0.12 -11.38 -13.18
N THR A 168 -0.31 -10.07 -13.14
CA THR A 168 -1.03 -9.37 -12.07
C THR A 168 -2.45 -9.90 -11.88
N PHE A 169 -3.19 -10.14 -12.96
CA PHE A 169 -4.56 -10.67 -12.90
C PHE A 169 -4.63 -12.19 -12.74
N SER A 170 -3.59 -12.91 -13.21
CA SER A 170 -3.47 -14.35 -12.97
C SER A 170 -3.19 -14.65 -11.50
N ASP A 171 -2.36 -13.87 -10.84
CA ASP A 171 -1.98 -14.02 -9.43
C ASP A 171 -3.19 -13.82 -8.50
N ASP A 172 -3.91 -12.73 -8.67
CA ASP A 172 -5.16 -12.49 -7.93
C ASP A 172 -6.26 -11.94 -8.86
N PRO A 173 -7.18 -12.79 -9.35
CA PRO A 173 -8.27 -12.37 -10.23
C PRO A 173 -9.19 -11.29 -9.65
N LEU A 174 -9.24 -11.11 -8.31
CA LEU A 174 -9.99 -10.02 -7.69
C LEU A 174 -9.49 -8.64 -8.13
N ARG A 175 -8.22 -8.54 -8.54
CA ARG A 175 -7.64 -7.29 -9.07
C ARG A 175 -8.36 -6.80 -10.32
N MET A 176 -8.98 -7.68 -11.11
CA MET A 176 -9.82 -7.29 -12.24
C MET A 176 -11.04 -6.48 -11.79
N MET A 177 -11.73 -6.92 -10.74
CA MET A 177 -12.86 -6.17 -10.16
C MET A 177 -12.39 -4.87 -9.51
N ARG A 178 -11.22 -4.89 -8.88
CA ARG A 178 -10.58 -3.68 -8.33
C ARG A 178 -10.22 -2.68 -9.44
N CYS A 179 -9.76 -3.15 -10.61
CA CYS A 179 -9.47 -2.31 -11.78
C CYS A 179 -10.71 -1.50 -12.19
N ILE A 180 -11.83 -2.18 -12.41
CA ILE A 180 -13.10 -1.53 -12.80
C ILE A 180 -13.57 -0.58 -11.68
N ARG A 181 -13.47 -1.01 -10.42
CA ARG A 181 -13.84 -0.18 -9.27
C ARG A 181 -13.03 1.11 -9.20
N PHE A 182 -11.71 1.04 -9.31
CA PHE A 182 -10.87 2.24 -9.25
C PHE A 182 -11.07 3.13 -10.47
N ALA A 183 -11.19 2.59 -11.68
CA ALA A 183 -11.49 3.35 -12.88
C ALA A 183 -12.79 4.17 -12.69
N THR A 184 -13.85 3.53 -12.18
CA THR A 184 -15.13 4.19 -11.92
C THR A 184 -15.05 5.19 -10.77
N GLN A 185 -14.46 4.81 -9.65
CA GLN A 185 -14.41 5.62 -8.41
C GLN A 185 -13.55 6.88 -8.56
N LEU A 186 -12.46 6.78 -9.33
CA LEU A 186 -11.53 7.88 -9.58
C LEU A 186 -11.86 8.65 -10.85
N ASN A 187 -12.76 8.13 -11.69
CA ASN A 187 -13.03 8.62 -13.04
C ASN A 187 -11.75 8.63 -13.88
N PHE A 188 -11.07 7.49 -13.90
CA PHE A 188 -9.84 7.23 -14.66
C PHE A 188 -10.13 6.24 -15.79
N TYR A 189 -9.32 6.29 -16.82
CA TYR A 189 -9.32 5.32 -17.92
C TYR A 189 -8.50 4.09 -17.50
N ILE A 190 -8.82 2.94 -18.08
CA ILE A 190 -7.97 1.75 -17.95
C ILE A 190 -7.00 1.77 -19.12
N ASP A 191 -5.71 1.61 -18.86
CA ASP A 191 -4.68 1.44 -19.88
C ASP A 191 -5.01 0.29 -20.83
N ASP A 192 -4.70 0.44 -22.12
CA ASP A 192 -5.12 -0.51 -23.16
C ASP A 192 -4.60 -1.93 -22.90
N ASP A 193 -3.32 -2.09 -22.60
CA ASP A 193 -2.72 -3.40 -22.31
C ASP A 193 -3.35 -4.02 -21.04
N THR A 194 -3.61 -3.20 -20.03
CA THR A 194 -4.29 -3.61 -18.80
C THR A 194 -5.72 -4.06 -19.10
N PHE A 195 -6.46 -3.35 -19.95
CA PHE A 195 -7.82 -3.71 -20.32
C PHE A 195 -7.87 -4.98 -21.17
N GLU A 196 -6.99 -5.13 -22.14
CA GLU A 196 -6.90 -6.34 -22.96
C GLU A 196 -6.58 -7.57 -22.09
N SER A 197 -5.66 -7.43 -21.14
CA SER A 197 -5.35 -8.50 -20.20
C SER A 197 -6.55 -8.85 -19.31
N LEU A 198 -7.30 -7.85 -18.84
CA LEU A 198 -8.54 -8.06 -18.09
C LEU A 198 -9.52 -8.91 -18.91
N CYS A 199 -9.69 -8.60 -20.21
CA CYS A 199 -10.54 -9.36 -21.11
C CYS A 199 -10.06 -10.80 -21.31
N ARG A 200 -8.75 -11.02 -21.43
CA ARG A 200 -8.17 -12.37 -21.57
C ARG A 200 -8.34 -13.23 -20.31
N ASN A 201 -8.20 -12.61 -19.13
CA ASN A 201 -8.21 -13.31 -17.84
C ASN A 201 -9.60 -13.40 -17.18
N LYS A 202 -10.67 -12.88 -17.80
CA LYS A 202 -12.02 -12.74 -17.19
C LYS A 202 -12.58 -14.05 -16.60
N GLU A 203 -12.31 -15.19 -17.22
CA GLU A 203 -12.80 -16.51 -16.76
C GLU A 203 -12.24 -16.87 -15.38
N ARG A 204 -11.05 -16.35 -15.03
CA ARG A 204 -10.40 -16.61 -13.75
C ARG A 204 -11.10 -15.94 -12.56
N ILE A 205 -12.06 -15.03 -12.80
CA ILE A 205 -12.83 -14.40 -11.73
C ILE A 205 -13.61 -15.44 -10.90
N SER A 206 -13.95 -16.58 -11.48
CA SER A 206 -14.60 -17.69 -10.79
C SER A 206 -13.81 -18.18 -9.57
N LEU A 207 -12.46 -18.11 -9.61
CA LEU A 207 -11.61 -18.48 -8.48
C LEU A 207 -11.77 -17.51 -7.29
N SER A 208 -12.21 -16.27 -7.54
CA SER A 208 -12.47 -15.28 -6.49
C SER A 208 -13.88 -15.38 -5.91
N LEU A 209 -14.85 -15.88 -6.68
CA LEU A 209 -16.26 -15.96 -6.29
C LEU A 209 -16.58 -17.19 -5.42
N ILE A 210 -15.73 -18.22 -5.44
CA ILE A 210 -15.95 -19.48 -4.70
C ILE A 210 -15.89 -19.27 -3.17
N HIS A 211 -15.44 -18.11 -2.69
CA HIS A 211 -15.25 -17.83 -1.26
C HIS A 211 -16.17 -16.72 -0.71
N ILE A 212 -17.22 -16.37 -1.45
CA ILE A 212 -18.25 -15.43 -0.97
C ILE A 212 -19.42 -16.20 -0.38
#